data_90eb46bf28c2ce88640cbd209fe11a2e
#
_entry.id   90eb46bf28c2ce88640cbd209fe11a2e
#
_cell.length_a   1.000
_cell.length_b   1.000
_cell.length_c   1.000
_cell.angle_alpha   90.00
_cell.angle_beta   90.00
_cell.angle_gamma   90.00
#
_symmetry.space_group_name_H-M   'P 1'
#
loop_
_entity.id
_entity.type
_entity.pdbx_description
1 polymer ?
#
loop_
_entity_poly.entity_id
_entity_poly.type
_entity_poly.pdbx_seq_one_letter_code
_entity_poly.pdbx_strand_id
1 'polypeptide(L)'
;MQYNRLLVFGLLGLALTMGACVKRNVETASQPPLSVTFLPQKGDLVSKYGNPIHFRKIAEIAAGYDYILIGEGHRNPVDHKVQQAVLQTLSHNGDGLSLGLEMVAVDKQSVLNDFGKGQVPVDTLAEELEWADRWGYSFTFFRGHFEIARKNSVPVAGLNVPTSVTRKISREGVDALTDEERAYLPKEIVPPATDQRAFLDAIFGMHEKLDSEDAEQRERFFLVQSIWDSKMAEEAVRLRKQYDWPVLVVAGAGHVEYGWGIAKRIRWFDPGARVLSIMPWRGGPFDDEAGDLFFYSPDSYQSRMGALLTAQPQGGLLVESVERASRAAKAGLRPGDVLIEASGVSLESLMSLHMAGKKVHDADEPLVFTVRRGETIFITDVGKLGVPMAKKPAKSAEEAKEGKE
;
A
#
# COMPACT_ATOMS: atom_id res chain seq x y z
N MET A 1 41.19 19.07 -66.75
CA MET A 1 39.99 19.67 -67.36
C MET A 1 39.09 20.10 -66.19
N GLN A 2 39.22 21.28 -65.79
CA GLN A 2 38.39 22.49 -66.04
C GLN A 2 37.04 22.41 -65.31
N TYR A 3 36.98 23.20 -64.25
CA TYR A 3 36.12 24.38 -63.98
C TYR A 3 34.68 23.99 -63.56
N ASN A 4 34.04 24.50 -62.57
CA ASN A 4 33.86 25.90 -62.16
C ASN A 4 33.45 26.09 -60.71
N ARG A 5 33.96 27.16 -60.13
CA ARG A 5 33.51 27.78 -58.88
C ARG A 5 32.19 28.51 -59.11
N LEU A 6 31.34 28.54 -58.10
CA LEU A 6 30.47 29.70 -57.88
C LEU A 6 30.20 29.87 -56.37
N LEU A 7 30.76 30.94 -55.87
CA LEU A 7 30.46 31.59 -54.61
C LEU A 7 29.10 32.28 -54.72
N VAL A 8 28.24 32.14 -53.75
CA VAL A 8 27.18 33.11 -53.46
C VAL A 8 27.20 33.45 -51.99
N PHE A 9 27.49 34.70 -51.71
CA PHE A 9 27.31 35.41 -50.46
C PHE A 9 25.82 35.58 -50.18
N GLY A 10 25.45 35.57 -48.90
CA GLY A 10 24.16 36.17 -48.59
C GLY A 10 23.61 35.93 -47.21
N LEU A 11 23.83 36.89 -46.34
CA LEU A 11 22.94 37.34 -45.25
C LEU A 11 22.80 36.52 -43.95
N LEU A 12 23.51 37.02 -42.94
CA LEU A 12 23.16 36.93 -41.54
C LEU A 12 21.75 37.50 -41.32
N GLY A 13 20.80 36.63 -41.02
CA GLY A 13 19.52 36.99 -40.43
C GLY A 13 19.53 36.64 -38.94
N LEU A 14 19.70 37.67 -38.11
CA LEU A 14 19.59 37.61 -36.66
C LEU A 14 18.09 37.40 -36.30
N ALA A 15 17.65 36.17 -36.14
CA ALA A 15 16.33 35.89 -35.63
C ALA A 15 16.37 35.87 -34.09
N LEU A 16 15.92 36.98 -33.50
CA LEU A 16 15.50 37.06 -32.12
C LEU A 16 14.34 36.07 -31.92
N THR A 17 14.62 34.89 -31.39
CA THR A 17 13.58 34.02 -30.86
C THR A 17 13.14 34.58 -29.53
N MET A 18 12.04 35.33 -29.53
CA MET A 18 11.25 35.58 -28.34
C MET A 18 10.87 34.20 -27.73
N GLY A 19 11.38 33.93 -26.56
CA GLY A 19 10.97 32.83 -25.76
C GLY A 19 9.49 32.98 -25.37
N ALA A 20 8.61 32.45 -26.21
CA ALA A 20 7.24 32.21 -25.80
C ALA A 20 7.30 31.15 -24.67
N CYS A 21 7.09 31.61 -23.44
CA CYS A 21 6.68 30.71 -22.36
C CYS A 21 5.40 30.03 -22.83
N VAL A 22 5.55 28.85 -23.42
CA VAL A 22 4.43 27.90 -23.56
C VAL A 22 4.09 27.50 -22.15
N LYS A 23 3.09 28.15 -21.56
CA LYS A 23 2.33 27.58 -20.47
C LYS A 23 1.83 26.24 -21.01
N ARG A 24 2.51 25.14 -20.67
CA ARG A 24 1.89 23.84 -20.75
C ARG A 24 0.66 23.94 -19.83
N ASN A 25 -0.50 24.12 -20.43
CA ASN A 25 -1.74 23.71 -19.79
C ASN A 25 -1.53 22.23 -19.55
N VAL A 26 -1.25 21.88 -18.30
CA VAL A 26 -1.47 20.53 -17.82
C VAL A 26 -2.98 20.41 -17.92
N GLU A 27 -3.47 19.92 -19.06
CA GLU A 27 -4.82 19.38 -19.14
C GLU A 27 -4.91 18.43 -17.96
N THR A 28 -5.76 18.76 -17.01
CA THR A 28 -6.20 17.83 -15.98
C THR A 28 -6.67 16.60 -16.73
N ALA A 29 -5.85 15.56 -16.75
CA ALA A 29 -6.19 14.35 -17.43
C ALA A 29 -7.45 13.86 -16.73
N SER A 30 -8.60 14.02 -17.42
CA SER A 30 -9.82 13.33 -17.03
C SER A 30 -9.42 11.88 -16.83
N GLN A 31 -9.81 11.26 -15.70
CA GLN A 31 -9.52 9.85 -15.50
C GLN A 31 -9.90 9.11 -16.79
N PRO A 32 -9.02 8.25 -17.31
CA PRO A 32 -9.32 7.52 -18.51
C PRO A 32 -10.63 6.74 -18.32
N PRO A 33 -11.47 6.59 -19.34
CA PRO A 33 -12.72 5.86 -19.21
C PRO A 33 -12.45 4.45 -18.68
N LEU A 34 -13.35 3.96 -17.82
CA LEU A 34 -13.26 2.60 -17.30
C LEU A 34 -13.16 1.59 -18.44
N SER A 35 -12.26 0.60 -18.32
CA SER A 35 -12.08 -0.46 -19.31
C SER A 35 -13.17 -1.52 -19.26
N VAL A 36 -14.29 -1.24 -18.62
CA VAL A 36 -15.40 -2.17 -18.41
C VAL A 36 -16.71 -1.60 -18.97
N THR A 37 -17.62 -2.50 -19.34
CA THR A 37 -18.93 -2.16 -19.91
C THR A 37 -20.05 -2.04 -18.85
N PHE A 38 -19.71 -2.14 -17.56
CA PHE A 38 -20.62 -2.04 -16.43
C PHE A 38 -20.10 -0.99 -15.44
N LEU A 39 -20.96 -0.53 -14.53
CA LEU A 39 -20.57 0.36 -13.45
C LEU A 39 -20.13 -0.48 -12.24
N PRO A 40 -18.82 -0.60 -11.95
CA PRO A 40 -18.35 -1.43 -10.85
C PRO A 40 -18.66 -0.77 -9.49
N GLN A 41 -18.96 -1.60 -8.50
CA GLN A 41 -19.07 -1.21 -7.10
C GLN A 41 -17.80 -1.58 -6.34
N LYS A 42 -17.52 -0.88 -5.26
CA LYS A 42 -16.34 -1.18 -4.41
C LYS A 42 -16.35 -2.65 -3.97
N GLY A 43 -15.31 -3.38 -4.33
CA GLY A 43 -15.15 -4.80 -4.03
C GLY A 43 -15.59 -5.76 -5.13
N ASP A 44 -16.21 -5.28 -6.21
CA ASP A 44 -16.56 -6.13 -7.34
C ASP A 44 -15.31 -6.76 -7.96
N LEU A 45 -15.36 -8.08 -8.20
CA LEU A 45 -14.32 -8.80 -8.90
C LEU A 45 -14.47 -8.63 -10.41
N VAL A 46 -13.33 -8.49 -11.07
CA VAL A 46 -13.24 -8.28 -12.52
C VAL A 46 -12.13 -9.15 -13.08
N SER A 47 -12.38 -9.84 -14.17
CA SER A 47 -11.32 -10.56 -14.90
C SER A 47 -10.36 -9.58 -15.56
N LYS A 48 -9.17 -10.04 -15.92
CA LYS A 48 -8.20 -9.24 -16.67
C LYS A 48 -8.73 -8.74 -18.03
N TYR A 49 -9.82 -9.33 -18.53
CA TYR A 49 -10.50 -8.90 -19.76
C TYR A 49 -11.63 -7.89 -19.52
N GLY A 50 -11.77 -7.36 -18.30
CA GLY A 50 -12.82 -6.38 -17.98
C GLY A 50 -14.21 -6.97 -17.74
N ASN A 51 -14.36 -8.29 -17.64
CA ASN A 51 -15.66 -8.92 -17.39
C ASN A 51 -15.94 -9.06 -15.89
N PRO A 52 -17.16 -8.78 -15.42
CA PRO A 52 -17.51 -8.95 -14.02
C PRO A 52 -17.47 -10.44 -13.63
N ILE A 53 -16.96 -10.70 -12.44
CA ILE A 53 -16.93 -12.03 -11.84
C ILE A 53 -17.75 -11.98 -10.56
N HIS A 54 -18.75 -12.87 -10.47
CA HIS A 54 -19.51 -12.95 -9.23
C HIS A 54 -18.62 -13.42 -8.08
N PHE A 55 -18.61 -12.70 -6.96
CA PHE A 55 -17.68 -12.92 -5.86
C PHE A 55 -17.68 -14.39 -5.34
N ARG A 56 -18.85 -15.05 -5.34
CA ARG A 56 -18.97 -16.48 -4.96
C ARG A 56 -18.11 -17.43 -5.78
N LYS A 57 -17.71 -17.05 -7.00
CA LYS A 57 -16.84 -17.87 -7.85
C LYS A 57 -15.38 -17.86 -7.41
N ILE A 58 -14.99 -17.01 -6.46
CA ILE A 58 -13.58 -16.93 -6.03
C ILE A 58 -13.09 -18.27 -5.47
N ALA A 59 -13.92 -19.02 -4.76
CA ALA A 59 -13.56 -20.34 -4.24
C ALA A 59 -13.33 -21.36 -5.36
N GLU A 60 -14.21 -21.37 -6.37
CA GLU A 60 -14.08 -22.24 -7.56
C GLU A 60 -12.80 -21.90 -8.35
N ILE A 61 -12.52 -20.61 -8.55
CA ILE A 61 -11.32 -20.16 -9.24
C ILE A 61 -10.07 -20.55 -8.44
N ALA A 62 -10.05 -20.27 -7.14
CA ALA A 62 -8.90 -20.52 -6.28
C ALA A 62 -8.59 -22.00 -6.06
N ALA A 63 -9.58 -22.90 -6.19
CA ALA A 63 -9.40 -24.35 -6.00
C ALA A 63 -8.34 -24.98 -6.93
N GLY A 64 -7.99 -24.31 -8.04
CA GLY A 64 -6.92 -24.73 -8.94
C GLY A 64 -5.52 -24.27 -8.53
N TYR A 65 -5.33 -23.54 -7.42
CA TYR A 65 -4.08 -22.87 -7.11
C TYR A 65 -3.53 -23.28 -5.75
N ASP A 66 -2.20 -23.33 -5.64
CA ASP A 66 -1.49 -23.66 -4.41
C ASP A 66 -1.24 -22.41 -3.55
N TYR A 67 -1.11 -21.26 -4.22
CA TYR A 67 -0.91 -19.96 -3.60
C TYR A 67 -1.84 -18.92 -4.22
N ILE A 68 -2.51 -18.15 -3.39
CA ILE A 68 -3.36 -17.03 -3.76
C ILE A 68 -2.72 -15.77 -3.18
N LEU A 69 -2.18 -14.91 -4.02
CA LEU A 69 -1.60 -13.65 -3.61
C LEU A 69 -2.62 -12.53 -3.82
N ILE A 70 -2.87 -11.72 -2.78
CA ILE A 70 -3.79 -10.60 -2.89
C ILE A 70 -3.09 -9.30 -2.50
N GLY A 71 -2.99 -8.38 -3.48
CA GLY A 71 -2.32 -7.10 -3.34
C GLY A 71 -3.16 -6.07 -2.60
N GLU A 72 -2.50 -5.09 -2.00
CA GLU A 72 -3.15 -3.97 -1.33
C GLU A 72 -2.40 -2.63 -1.47
N GLY A 73 -3.13 -1.53 -1.31
CA GLY A 73 -2.58 -0.28 -0.82
C GLY A 73 -2.78 -0.22 0.70
N HIS A 74 -1.72 -0.20 1.48
CA HIS A 74 -1.72 -0.37 2.94
C HIS A 74 -2.70 0.53 3.73
N ARG A 75 -3.22 1.59 3.10
CA ARG A 75 -4.16 2.53 3.71
C ARG A 75 -5.51 2.57 3.03
N ASN A 76 -5.76 1.66 2.09
CA ASN A 76 -7.04 1.59 1.40
C ASN A 76 -7.98 0.61 2.11
N PRO A 77 -9.03 1.08 2.82
CA PRO A 77 -9.91 0.21 3.59
C PRO A 77 -10.77 -0.71 2.71
N VAL A 78 -10.93 -0.40 1.42
CA VAL A 78 -11.66 -1.27 0.48
C VAL A 78 -10.83 -2.52 0.20
N ASP A 79 -9.51 -2.36 0.00
CA ASP A 79 -8.60 -3.48 -0.24
C ASP A 79 -8.66 -4.49 0.92
N HIS A 80 -8.56 -4.00 2.15
CA HIS A 80 -8.64 -4.85 3.35
C HIS A 80 -9.98 -5.56 3.50
N LYS A 81 -11.10 -4.90 3.13
CA LYS A 81 -12.41 -5.55 3.13
C LYS A 81 -12.52 -6.67 2.10
N VAL A 82 -11.96 -6.47 0.91
CA VAL A 82 -11.93 -7.51 -0.12
C VAL A 82 -11.05 -8.68 0.31
N GLN A 83 -9.88 -8.43 0.88
CA GLN A 83 -9.01 -9.46 1.44
C GLN A 83 -9.74 -10.29 2.50
N GLN A 84 -10.44 -9.63 3.43
CA GLN A 84 -11.24 -10.30 4.46
C GLN A 84 -12.35 -11.15 3.85
N ALA A 85 -13.04 -10.64 2.83
CA ALA A 85 -14.09 -11.39 2.14
C ALA A 85 -13.54 -12.61 1.38
N VAL A 86 -12.36 -12.48 0.74
CA VAL A 86 -11.65 -13.60 0.10
C VAL A 86 -11.24 -14.64 1.15
N LEU A 87 -10.58 -14.23 2.23
CA LEU A 87 -10.19 -15.10 3.34
C LEU A 87 -11.40 -15.85 3.93
N GLN A 88 -12.50 -15.12 4.20
CA GLN A 88 -13.73 -15.71 4.73
C GLN A 88 -14.31 -16.75 3.75
N THR A 89 -14.33 -16.46 2.45
CA THR A 89 -14.89 -17.37 1.45
C THR A 89 -14.02 -18.62 1.28
N LEU A 90 -12.70 -18.47 1.18
CA LEU A 90 -11.79 -19.58 1.00
C LEU A 90 -11.71 -20.48 2.24
N SER A 91 -11.79 -19.90 3.44
CA SER A 91 -11.75 -20.65 4.70
C SER A 91 -12.97 -21.54 4.95
N HIS A 92 -14.08 -21.34 4.21
CA HIS A 92 -15.29 -22.17 4.33
C HIS A 92 -15.34 -23.35 3.33
N ASN A 93 -14.37 -23.45 2.43
CA ASN A 93 -14.43 -24.41 1.32
C ASN A 93 -14.10 -25.87 1.74
N GLY A 94 -13.73 -26.12 2.99
CA GLY A 94 -13.50 -27.47 3.51
C GLY A 94 -12.13 -28.08 3.23
N ASP A 95 -11.36 -27.52 2.29
CA ASP A 95 -10.07 -28.06 1.84
C ASP A 95 -8.87 -27.60 2.68
N GLY A 96 -9.13 -26.87 3.76
CA GLY A 96 -8.11 -26.18 4.54
C GLY A 96 -7.59 -24.91 3.85
N LEU A 97 -7.06 -23.99 4.63
CA LEU A 97 -6.42 -22.76 4.15
C LEU A 97 -5.39 -22.32 5.19
N SER A 98 -4.29 -21.74 4.73
CA SER A 98 -3.33 -21.04 5.59
C SER A 98 -3.25 -19.58 5.19
N LEU A 99 -2.98 -18.68 6.14
CA LEU A 99 -2.86 -17.24 5.91
C LEU A 99 -1.43 -16.79 6.17
N GLY A 100 -0.79 -16.20 5.15
CA GLY A 100 0.50 -15.55 5.27
C GLY A 100 0.36 -14.03 5.20
N LEU A 101 1.01 -13.32 6.12
CA LEU A 101 0.91 -11.86 6.25
C LEU A 101 2.29 -11.20 6.10
N GLU A 102 2.45 -10.30 5.13
CA GLU A 102 3.62 -9.43 5.01
C GLU A 102 3.84 -8.58 6.26
N MET A 103 2.75 -8.12 6.87
CA MET A 103 2.71 -7.17 7.97
C MET A 103 3.34 -7.70 9.26
N VAL A 104 3.52 -9.01 9.36
CA VAL A 104 4.11 -9.66 10.53
C VAL A 104 5.44 -10.29 10.15
N ALA A 105 6.47 -9.97 10.91
CA ALA A 105 7.78 -10.57 10.72
C ALA A 105 7.88 -11.93 11.41
N VAL A 106 8.80 -12.77 10.90
CA VAL A 106 8.96 -14.17 11.35
C VAL A 106 9.35 -14.32 12.82
N ASP A 107 9.99 -13.32 13.43
CA ASP A 107 10.35 -13.31 14.86
C ASP A 107 9.13 -13.20 15.78
N LYS A 108 7.96 -12.85 15.25
CA LYS A 108 6.68 -12.83 15.97
C LYS A 108 5.82 -14.08 15.76
N GLN A 109 6.36 -15.12 15.12
CA GLN A 109 5.60 -16.35 14.85
C GLN A 109 5.10 -17.03 16.12
N SER A 110 5.84 -16.96 17.23
CA SER A 110 5.39 -17.50 18.51
C SER A 110 4.08 -16.86 18.99
N VAL A 111 3.96 -15.55 18.87
CA VAL A 111 2.73 -14.78 19.19
C VAL A 111 1.56 -15.26 18.32
N LEU A 112 1.79 -15.43 17.00
CA LEU A 112 0.76 -15.95 16.08
C LEU A 112 0.35 -17.39 16.42
N ASN A 113 1.29 -18.23 16.85
CA ASN A 113 0.99 -19.60 17.29
C ASN A 113 0.12 -19.59 18.55
N ASP A 114 0.43 -18.74 19.52
CA ASP A 114 -0.35 -18.61 20.75
C ASP A 114 -1.71 -17.96 20.49
N PHE A 115 -1.77 -17.02 19.54
CA PHE A 115 -3.02 -16.51 18.99
C PHE A 115 -3.85 -17.68 18.41
N GLY A 116 -3.29 -18.53 17.56
CA GLY A 116 -3.98 -19.70 16.99
C GLY A 116 -4.55 -20.65 18.03
N LYS A 117 -3.83 -20.88 19.15
CA LYS A 117 -4.26 -21.70 20.29
C LYS A 117 -5.31 -21.01 21.19
N GLY A 118 -5.63 -19.75 20.96
CA GLY A 118 -6.56 -18.98 21.81
C GLY A 118 -5.94 -18.37 23.07
N GLN A 119 -4.63 -18.43 23.23
CA GLN A 119 -3.91 -17.90 24.39
C GLN A 119 -3.72 -16.37 24.31
N VAL A 120 -3.59 -15.82 23.11
CA VAL A 120 -3.53 -14.39 22.86
C VAL A 120 -4.86 -13.92 22.26
N PRO A 121 -5.65 -13.06 22.92
CA PRO A 121 -6.88 -12.49 22.37
C PRO A 121 -6.61 -11.52 21.21
N VAL A 122 -7.59 -11.37 20.30
CA VAL A 122 -7.49 -10.35 19.21
C VAL A 122 -7.32 -8.93 19.76
N ASP A 123 -7.90 -8.64 20.93
CA ASP A 123 -7.87 -7.30 21.51
C ASP A 123 -6.47 -6.88 21.99
N THR A 124 -5.63 -7.83 22.39
CA THR A 124 -4.24 -7.59 22.82
C THR A 124 -3.23 -7.91 21.71
N LEU A 125 -3.65 -8.53 20.61
CA LEU A 125 -2.74 -9.02 19.58
C LEU A 125 -1.87 -7.92 18.97
N ALA A 126 -2.40 -6.71 18.79
CA ALA A 126 -1.62 -5.58 18.27
C ALA A 126 -0.45 -5.19 19.20
N GLU A 127 -0.65 -5.28 20.51
CA GLU A 127 0.38 -5.00 21.51
C GLU A 127 1.43 -6.11 21.51
N GLU A 128 1.02 -7.37 21.54
CA GLU A 128 1.91 -8.54 21.52
C GLU A 128 2.76 -8.62 20.24
N LEU A 129 2.21 -8.21 19.11
CA LEU A 129 2.92 -8.10 17.84
C LEU A 129 3.80 -6.84 17.75
N GLU A 130 3.73 -5.90 18.72
CA GLU A 130 4.40 -4.59 18.64
C GLU A 130 4.02 -3.85 17.34
N TRP A 131 2.75 -3.96 16.95
CA TRP A 131 2.28 -3.58 15.62
C TRP A 131 2.57 -2.13 15.26
N ALA A 132 2.37 -1.20 16.19
CA ALA A 132 2.56 0.23 15.96
C ALA A 132 4.01 0.59 15.59
N ASP A 133 4.98 -0.08 16.20
CA ASP A 133 6.41 0.18 16.01
C ASP A 133 6.99 -0.56 14.79
N ARG A 134 6.41 -1.72 14.48
CA ARG A 134 6.92 -2.62 13.43
C ARG A 134 6.31 -2.34 12.06
N TRP A 135 4.98 -2.14 12.00
CA TRP A 135 4.27 -1.97 10.73
C TRP A 135 3.91 -0.50 10.44
N GLY A 136 3.48 0.24 11.46
CA GLY A 136 3.22 1.69 11.36
C GLY A 136 1.89 2.07 10.70
N TYR A 137 1.09 1.11 10.21
CA TYR A 137 -0.29 1.33 9.77
C TYR A 137 -1.27 0.86 10.83
N SER A 138 -2.53 1.33 10.78
CA SER A 138 -3.54 0.99 11.79
C SER A 138 -3.84 -0.51 11.81
N PHE A 139 -3.79 -1.13 12.98
CA PHE A 139 -4.20 -2.52 13.17
C PHE A 139 -5.67 -2.76 12.82
N THR A 140 -6.50 -1.72 12.88
CA THR A 140 -7.93 -1.82 12.54
C THR A 140 -8.18 -2.32 11.12
N PHE A 141 -7.26 -2.06 10.18
CA PHE A 141 -7.34 -2.60 8.83
C PHE A 141 -7.20 -4.12 8.80
N PHE A 142 -6.38 -4.68 9.67
CA PHE A 142 -6.01 -6.09 9.68
C PHE A 142 -6.74 -6.91 10.74
N ARG A 143 -7.36 -6.26 11.72
CA ARG A 143 -8.09 -6.94 12.80
C ARG A 143 -9.07 -7.99 12.27
N GLY A 144 -9.82 -7.67 11.23
CA GLY A 144 -10.78 -8.61 10.62
C GLY A 144 -10.15 -9.86 10.04
N HIS A 145 -8.91 -9.79 9.54
CA HIS A 145 -8.18 -10.99 9.08
C HIS A 145 -7.93 -11.96 10.23
N PHE A 146 -7.48 -11.45 11.37
CA PHE A 146 -7.25 -12.26 12.55
C PHE A 146 -8.56 -12.84 13.15
N GLU A 147 -9.63 -12.05 13.18
CA GLU A 147 -10.95 -12.50 13.64
C GLU A 147 -11.48 -13.65 12.78
N ILE A 148 -11.38 -13.52 11.44
CA ILE A 148 -11.78 -14.56 10.50
C ILE A 148 -10.89 -15.79 10.64
N ALA A 149 -9.57 -15.61 10.70
CA ALA A 149 -8.62 -16.70 10.88
C ALA A 149 -8.91 -17.51 12.17
N ARG A 150 -9.14 -16.81 13.30
CA ARG A 150 -9.51 -17.43 14.57
C ARG A 150 -10.81 -18.21 14.46
N LYS A 151 -11.86 -17.57 13.92
CA LYS A 151 -13.19 -18.17 13.79
C LYS A 151 -13.19 -19.45 12.97
N ASN A 152 -12.37 -19.51 11.93
CA ASN A 152 -12.32 -20.62 10.98
C ASN A 152 -11.09 -21.54 11.20
N SER A 153 -10.35 -21.38 12.30
CA SER A 153 -9.14 -22.15 12.62
C SER A 153 -8.08 -22.14 11.51
N VAL A 154 -7.95 -21.00 10.81
CA VAL A 154 -6.92 -20.79 9.77
C VAL A 154 -5.58 -20.51 10.45
N PRO A 155 -4.53 -21.31 10.22
CA PRO A 155 -3.18 -21.00 10.68
C PRO A 155 -2.68 -19.70 10.08
N VAL A 156 -2.06 -18.84 10.90
CA VAL A 156 -1.49 -17.55 10.47
C VAL A 156 0.01 -17.58 10.61
N ALA A 157 0.70 -17.15 9.55
CA ALA A 157 2.15 -17.00 9.55
C ALA A 157 2.59 -15.56 9.25
N GLY A 158 3.60 -15.08 9.97
CA GLY A 158 4.38 -13.92 9.60
C GLY A 158 5.34 -14.29 8.47
N LEU A 159 5.37 -13.51 7.42
CA LEU A 159 6.17 -13.84 6.25
C LEU A 159 7.44 -13.01 6.12
N ASN A 160 7.53 -11.88 6.80
CA ASN A 160 8.56 -10.89 6.51
C ASN A 160 9.78 -10.98 7.44
N VAL A 161 10.85 -10.33 7.01
CA VAL A 161 12.05 -10.09 7.84
C VAL A 161 11.74 -8.98 8.85
N PRO A 162 12.29 -9.05 10.09
CA PRO A 162 12.15 -7.96 11.04
C PRO A 162 12.62 -6.61 10.46
N THR A 163 11.81 -5.57 10.63
CA THR A 163 12.09 -4.23 10.06
C THR A 163 13.42 -3.63 10.54
N SER A 164 13.89 -3.99 11.74
CA SER A 164 15.21 -3.58 12.26
C SER A 164 16.35 -4.09 11.37
N VAL A 165 16.25 -5.34 10.90
CA VAL A 165 17.26 -5.97 10.03
C VAL A 165 17.31 -5.27 8.67
N THR A 166 16.16 -5.06 8.02
CA THR A 166 16.12 -4.41 6.70
C THR A 166 16.52 -2.94 6.76
N ARG A 167 16.17 -2.23 7.85
CA ARG A 167 16.66 -0.85 8.08
C ARG A 167 18.18 -0.78 8.24
N LYS A 168 18.78 -1.77 8.92
CA LYS A 168 20.24 -1.85 9.07
C LYS A 168 20.90 -2.11 7.73
N ILE A 169 20.38 -3.05 6.93
CA ILE A 169 20.86 -3.28 5.56
C ILE A 169 20.79 -2.02 4.70
N SER A 170 19.67 -1.29 4.74
CA SER A 170 19.49 -0.04 3.97
C SER A 170 20.52 1.02 4.32
N ARG A 171 20.95 1.10 5.58
CA ARG A 171 21.88 2.13 6.08
C ARG A 171 23.33 1.72 5.95
N GLU A 172 23.64 0.49 6.32
CA GLU A 172 25.00 0.01 6.60
C GLU A 172 25.44 -1.15 5.70
N GLY A 173 24.50 -1.71 4.92
CA GLY A 173 24.76 -2.88 4.09
C GLY A 173 24.55 -4.21 4.83
N VAL A 174 24.53 -5.31 4.06
CA VAL A 174 24.29 -6.67 4.58
C VAL A 174 25.43 -7.18 5.46
N ASP A 175 26.65 -6.68 5.26
CA ASP A 175 27.84 -7.10 6.02
C ASP A 175 27.82 -6.60 7.46
N ALA A 176 27.05 -5.57 7.76
CA ALA A 176 26.87 -5.03 9.11
C ALA A 176 26.02 -5.92 10.02
N LEU A 177 25.32 -6.93 9.48
CA LEU A 177 24.46 -7.82 10.27
C LEU A 177 25.25 -8.76 11.16
N THR A 178 24.76 -8.98 12.39
CA THR A 178 25.22 -10.07 13.26
C THR A 178 24.74 -11.42 12.75
N ASP A 179 25.27 -12.51 13.30
CA ASP A 179 24.84 -13.87 12.93
C ASP A 179 23.37 -14.12 13.29
N GLU A 180 22.89 -13.56 14.41
CA GLU A 180 21.51 -13.64 14.84
C GLU A 180 20.57 -12.87 13.87
N GLU A 181 21.01 -11.70 13.40
CA GLU A 181 20.24 -10.91 12.42
C GLU A 181 20.23 -11.60 11.04
N ARG A 182 21.34 -12.21 10.64
CA ARG A 182 21.45 -12.99 9.39
C ARG A 182 20.53 -14.19 9.38
N ALA A 183 20.24 -14.80 10.53
CA ALA A 183 19.33 -15.95 10.64
C ALA A 183 17.89 -15.60 10.21
N TYR A 184 17.49 -14.34 10.19
CA TYR A 184 16.18 -13.90 9.68
C TYR A 184 16.13 -13.76 8.16
N LEU A 185 17.26 -13.69 7.48
CA LEU A 185 17.29 -13.60 6.02
C LEU A 185 16.75 -14.87 5.38
N PRO A 186 16.24 -14.81 4.13
CA PRO A 186 15.93 -16.02 3.39
C PRO A 186 17.21 -16.83 3.13
N LYS A 187 17.08 -18.15 3.02
CA LYS A 187 18.22 -19.04 2.70
C LYS A 187 18.87 -18.68 1.37
N GLU A 188 18.06 -18.19 0.45
CA GLU A 188 18.50 -17.72 -0.85
C GLU A 188 17.78 -16.42 -1.20
N ILE A 189 18.55 -15.39 -1.55
CA ILE A 189 18.02 -14.11 -2.02
C ILE A 189 17.94 -14.17 -3.54
N VAL A 190 16.74 -14.30 -4.08
CA VAL A 190 16.51 -14.33 -5.52
C VAL A 190 16.45 -12.90 -6.06
N PRO A 191 17.35 -12.50 -6.96
CA PRO A 191 17.40 -11.13 -7.46
C PRO A 191 16.15 -10.76 -8.30
N PRO A 192 15.87 -9.47 -8.48
CA PRO A 192 14.77 -9.03 -9.31
C PRO A 192 15.00 -9.42 -10.79
N ALA A 193 13.92 -9.63 -11.55
CA ALA A 193 14.00 -9.70 -13.00
C ALA A 193 14.34 -8.31 -13.58
N THR A 194 14.75 -8.26 -14.85
CA THR A 194 15.10 -7.00 -15.51
C THR A 194 13.95 -5.98 -15.45
N ASP A 195 12.71 -6.42 -15.74
CA ASP A 195 11.55 -5.54 -15.75
C ASP A 195 11.17 -5.09 -14.32
N GLN A 196 11.24 -6.01 -13.34
CA GLN A 196 11.07 -5.64 -11.92
C GLN A 196 12.13 -4.62 -11.49
N ARG A 197 13.39 -4.77 -11.94
CA ARG A 197 14.45 -3.83 -11.60
C ARG A 197 14.17 -2.44 -12.17
N ALA A 198 13.72 -2.36 -13.42
CA ALA A 198 13.34 -1.08 -14.04
C ALA A 198 12.17 -0.41 -13.31
N PHE A 199 11.17 -1.19 -12.89
CA PHE A 199 10.05 -0.72 -12.10
C PHE A 199 10.50 -0.20 -10.71
N LEU A 200 11.33 -0.96 -10.00
CA LEU A 200 11.89 -0.56 -8.70
C LEU A 200 12.81 0.67 -8.82
N ASP A 201 13.50 0.83 -9.94
CA ASP A 201 14.31 2.01 -10.22
C ASP A 201 13.45 3.28 -10.35
N ALA A 202 12.31 3.17 -11.01
CA ALA A 202 11.34 4.27 -11.09
C ALA A 202 10.78 4.62 -9.69
N ILE A 203 10.49 3.62 -8.85
CA ILE A 203 10.05 3.85 -7.46
C ILE A 203 11.15 4.52 -6.64
N PHE A 204 12.40 4.06 -6.76
CA PHE A 204 13.54 4.66 -6.08
C PHE A 204 13.67 6.14 -6.43
N GLY A 205 13.57 6.50 -7.71
CA GLY A 205 13.64 7.88 -8.18
C GLY A 205 12.51 8.79 -7.68
N MET A 206 11.38 8.24 -7.25
CA MET A 206 10.28 9.01 -6.65
C MET A 206 10.51 9.34 -5.16
N HIS A 207 11.47 8.71 -4.51
CA HIS A 207 11.82 8.98 -3.12
C HIS A 207 12.85 10.12 -3.02
N GLU A 208 12.41 11.37 -2.95
CA GLU A 208 13.25 12.59 -2.86
C GLU A 208 14.30 12.60 -1.73
N LYS A 209 14.16 11.71 -0.73
CA LYS A 209 15.11 11.58 0.39
C LYS A 209 16.29 10.67 0.07
N LEU A 210 16.21 9.93 -1.03
CA LEU A 210 17.28 9.07 -1.50
C LEU A 210 18.08 9.89 -2.51
N ASP A 211 19.39 9.96 -2.35
CA ASP A 211 20.25 10.53 -3.36
C ASP A 211 20.20 9.63 -4.59
N SER A 212 19.48 10.10 -5.62
CA SER A 212 19.26 9.31 -6.83
C SER A 212 20.55 9.01 -7.60
N GLU A 213 21.64 9.71 -7.29
CA GLU A 213 22.97 9.50 -7.86
C GLU A 213 23.81 8.51 -7.04
N ASP A 214 23.42 8.17 -5.81
CA ASP A 214 24.10 7.18 -4.99
C ASP A 214 23.79 5.74 -5.46
N ALA A 215 24.68 5.20 -6.28
CA ALA A 215 24.55 3.86 -6.82
C ALA A 215 24.55 2.78 -5.73
N GLU A 216 25.27 2.96 -4.62
CA GLU A 216 25.29 2.00 -3.52
C GLU A 216 23.98 1.98 -2.75
N GLN A 217 23.40 3.14 -2.49
CA GLN A 217 22.08 3.24 -1.85
C GLN A 217 20.99 2.60 -2.72
N ARG A 218 21.06 2.79 -4.04
CA ARG A 218 20.16 2.15 -5.01
C ARG A 218 20.28 0.63 -4.98
N GLU A 219 21.50 0.08 -4.98
CA GLU A 219 21.71 -1.38 -4.89
C GLU A 219 21.23 -1.93 -3.54
N ARG A 220 21.43 -1.22 -2.43
CA ARG A 220 20.86 -1.61 -1.13
C ARG A 220 19.34 -1.61 -1.14
N PHE A 221 18.69 -0.64 -1.82
CA PHE A 221 17.25 -0.66 -2.00
C PHE A 221 16.77 -1.90 -2.75
N PHE A 222 17.40 -2.25 -3.88
CA PHE A 222 17.04 -3.46 -4.64
C PHE A 222 17.30 -4.74 -3.84
N LEU A 223 18.36 -4.77 -3.07
CA LEU A 223 18.67 -5.90 -2.18
C LEU A 223 17.57 -6.08 -1.13
N VAL A 224 17.13 -5.02 -0.48
CA VAL A 224 16.06 -5.08 0.53
C VAL A 224 14.75 -5.57 -0.09
N GLN A 225 14.36 -5.06 -1.26
CA GLN A 225 13.18 -5.55 -1.99
C GLN A 225 13.30 -7.05 -2.30
N SER A 226 14.47 -7.49 -2.75
CA SER A 226 14.72 -8.91 -3.03
C SER A 226 14.68 -9.78 -1.77
N ILE A 227 15.15 -9.28 -0.64
CA ILE A 227 15.09 -9.95 0.66
C ILE A 227 13.64 -10.12 1.09
N TRP A 228 12.83 -9.06 1.04
CA TRP A 228 11.41 -9.13 1.39
C TRP A 228 10.67 -10.16 0.54
N ASP A 229 10.75 -10.04 -0.77
CA ASP A 229 10.07 -10.95 -1.70
C ASP A 229 10.53 -12.40 -1.53
N SER A 230 11.85 -12.63 -1.35
CA SER A 230 12.40 -13.97 -1.18
C SER A 230 11.99 -14.58 0.15
N LYS A 231 11.99 -13.78 1.24
CA LYS A 231 11.58 -14.26 2.56
C LYS A 231 10.09 -14.57 2.61
N MET A 232 9.25 -13.70 2.08
CA MET A 232 7.81 -13.93 2.02
C MET A 232 7.47 -15.19 1.22
N ALA A 233 8.14 -15.40 0.11
CA ALA A 233 7.98 -16.61 -0.70
C ALA A 233 8.48 -17.87 0.02
N GLU A 234 9.67 -17.84 0.64
CA GLU A 234 10.22 -18.96 1.43
C GLU A 234 9.24 -19.39 2.54
N GLU A 235 8.72 -18.41 3.29
CA GLU A 235 7.79 -18.69 4.39
C GLU A 235 6.42 -19.16 3.88
N ALA A 236 5.92 -18.63 2.78
CA ALA A 236 4.69 -19.12 2.15
C ALA A 236 4.85 -20.58 1.69
N VAL A 237 6.00 -20.92 1.08
CA VAL A 237 6.31 -22.31 0.68
C VAL A 237 6.48 -23.21 1.90
N ARG A 238 7.12 -22.74 2.97
CA ARG A 238 7.20 -23.49 4.24
C ARG A 238 5.81 -23.77 4.81
N LEU A 239 4.93 -22.76 4.81
CA LEU A 239 3.57 -22.86 5.33
C LEU A 239 2.75 -23.88 4.52
N ARG A 240 2.84 -23.83 3.18
CA ARG A 240 2.22 -24.81 2.27
C ARG A 240 2.66 -26.24 2.57
N LYS A 241 3.99 -26.44 2.71
CA LYS A 241 4.54 -27.77 3.02
C LYS A 241 4.15 -28.29 4.41
N GLN A 242 3.97 -27.39 5.37
CA GLN A 242 3.61 -27.76 6.75
C GLN A 242 2.18 -28.29 6.86
N TYR A 243 1.23 -27.69 6.13
CA TYR A 243 -0.20 -28.03 6.26
C TYR A 243 -0.76 -28.79 5.06
N ASP A 244 -0.05 -28.78 3.94
CA ASP A 244 -0.53 -29.30 2.64
C ASP A 244 -1.83 -28.62 2.16
N TRP A 245 -2.04 -27.36 2.53
CA TRP A 245 -3.19 -26.54 2.20
C TRP A 245 -2.81 -25.36 1.34
N PRO A 246 -3.71 -24.82 0.49
CA PRO A 246 -3.48 -23.55 -0.19
C PRO A 246 -3.09 -22.44 0.80
N VAL A 247 -2.26 -21.52 0.34
CA VAL A 247 -1.81 -20.38 1.14
C VAL A 247 -2.36 -19.09 0.54
N LEU A 248 -3.18 -18.37 1.31
CA LEU A 248 -3.54 -16.99 1.00
C LEU A 248 -2.45 -16.06 1.54
N VAL A 249 -1.80 -15.31 0.67
CA VAL A 249 -0.79 -14.31 1.01
C VAL A 249 -1.38 -12.92 0.84
N VAL A 250 -1.34 -12.13 1.91
CA VAL A 250 -1.74 -10.71 1.92
C VAL A 250 -0.48 -9.86 1.94
N ALA A 251 -0.28 -9.04 0.91
CA ALA A 251 0.90 -8.21 0.76
C ALA A 251 0.60 -6.91 0.00
N GLY A 252 1.48 -5.94 0.12
CA GLY A 252 1.43 -4.72 -0.68
C GLY A 252 1.45 -5.05 -2.18
N ALA A 253 0.70 -4.26 -2.97
CA ALA A 253 0.54 -4.48 -4.41
C ALA A 253 1.88 -4.63 -5.15
N GLY A 254 2.89 -3.85 -4.80
CA GLY A 254 4.22 -3.91 -5.42
C GLY A 254 4.96 -5.25 -5.26
N HIS A 255 4.56 -6.09 -4.29
CA HIS A 255 5.10 -7.44 -4.10
C HIS A 255 4.34 -8.51 -4.88
N VAL A 256 3.15 -8.18 -5.40
CA VAL A 256 2.23 -9.12 -6.09
C VAL A 256 2.15 -8.88 -7.58
N GLU A 257 2.14 -7.61 -8.01
CA GLU A 257 1.91 -7.21 -9.41
C GLU A 257 2.93 -7.82 -10.38
N TYR A 258 2.47 -8.09 -11.59
CA TYR A 258 3.23 -8.72 -12.69
C TYR A 258 3.84 -10.09 -12.32
N GLY A 259 3.59 -10.60 -11.13
CA GLY A 259 4.22 -11.82 -10.63
C GLY A 259 5.74 -11.72 -10.45
N TRP A 260 6.31 -10.53 -10.47
CA TRP A 260 7.75 -10.28 -10.36
C TRP A 260 8.29 -10.46 -8.94
N GLY A 261 7.48 -10.13 -7.94
CA GLY A 261 7.84 -10.21 -6.53
C GLY A 261 7.74 -11.63 -5.96
N ILE A 262 6.76 -11.83 -5.09
CA ILE A 262 6.55 -13.08 -4.34
C ILE A 262 6.30 -14.27 -5.28
N ALA A 263 5.48 -14.12 -6.32
CA ALA A 263 5.10 -15.23 -7.21
C ALA A 263 6.31 -15.83 -7.96
N LYS A 264 7.24 -14.99 -8.43
CA LYS A 264 8.48 -15.46 -9.06
C LYS A 264 9.31 -16.31 -8.09
N ARG A 265 9.43 -15.85 -6.83
CA ARG A 265 10.23 -16.53 -5.82
C ARG A 265 9.53 -17.80 -5.29
N ILE A 266 8.21 -17.82 -5.24
CA ILE A 266 7.46 -19.05 -4.96
C ILE A 266 7.80 -20.10 -6.03
N ARG A 267 7.72 -19.76 -7.32
CA ARG A 267 8.07 -20.70 -8.41
C ARG A 267 9.54 -21.12 -8.40
N TRP A 268 10.41 -20.30 -7.81
CA TRP A 268 11.83 -20.65 -7.59
C TRP A 268 11.98 -21.72 -6.49
N PHE A 269 11.29 -21.55 -5.35
CA PHE A 269 11.38 -22.45 -4.19
C PHE A 269 10.45 -23.66 -4.27
N ASP A 270 9.41 -23.58 -5.09
CA ASP A 270 8.41 -24.63 -5.32
C ASP A 270 8.10 -24.70 -6.84
N PRO A 271 9.00 -25.36 -7.62
CA PRO A 271 8.83 -25.50 -9.05
C PRO A 271 7.53 -26.24 -9.39
N GLY A 272 6.71 -25.66 -10.27
CA GLY A 272 5.39 -26.21 -10.63
C GLY A 272 4.25 -25.65 -9.79
N ALA A 273 4.51 -24.79 -8.80
CA ALA A 273 3.48 -24.11 -8.04
C ALA A 273 2.54 -23.28 -8.93
N ARG A 274 1.24 -23.45 -8.72
CA ARG A 274 0.18 -22.66 -9.36
C ARG A 274 -0.12 -21.47 -8.45
N VAL A 275 0.13 -20.27 -8.97
CA VAL A 275 -0.01 -19.01 -8.21
C VAL A 275 -1.06 -18.16 -8.90
N LEU A 276 -2.09 -17.77 -8.16
CA LEU A 276 -3.12 -16.81 -8.56
C LEU A 276 -2.79 -15.45 -7.96
N SER A 277 -2.76 -14.40 -8.78
CA SER A 277 -2.60 -13.01 -8.31
C SER A 277 -3.92 -12.26 -8.43
N ILE A 278 -4.31 -11.57 -7.35
CA ILE A 278 -5.52 -10.75 -7.25
C ILE A 278 -5.09 -9.32 -6.92
N MET A 279 -5.36 -8.40 -7.84
CA MET A 279 -4.84 -7.03 -7.77
C MET A 279 -5.97 -6.00 -7.56
N PRO A 280 -5.73 -4.92 -6.80
CA PRO A 280 -6.66 -3.82 -6.75
C PRO A 280 -6.66 -3.06 -8.08
N TRP A 281 -7.85 -2.89 -8.68
CA TRP A 281 -8.05 -2.02 -9.82
C TRP A 281 -8.66 -0.69 -9.37
N ARG A 282 -7.98 0.40 -9.69
CA ARG A 282 -8.34 1.76 -9.25
C ARG A 282 -9.33 2.46 -10.17
N GLY A 283 -9.73 1.81 -11.25
CA GLY A 283 -10.49 2.38 -12.36
C GLY A 283 -9.57 2.74 -13.54
N GLY A 284 -10.15 2.92 -14.70
CA GLY A 284 -9.41 3.15 -15.92
C GLY A 284 -9.01 1.85 -16.68
N PRO A 285 -8.11 1.93 -17.65
CA PRO A 285 -7.65 0.78 -18.40
C PRO A 285 -7.01 -0.26 -17.50
N PHE A 286 -7.28 -1.55 -17.79
CA PHE A 286 -6.55 -2.65 -17.18
C PHE A 286 -5.15 -2.75 -17.77
N ASP A 287 -4.19 -3.01 -16.89
CA ASP A 287 -2.96 -3.67 -17.27
C ASP A 287 -3.17 -5.17 -16.98
N ASP A 288 -3.44 -5.95 -18.01
CA ASP A 288 -3.80 -7.36 -17.87
C ASP A 288 -2.61 -8.27 -17.54
N GLU A 289 -1.39 -7.74 -17.60
CA GLU A 289 -0.19 -8.40 -17.12
C GLU A 289 0.01 -8.23 -15.61
N ALA A 290 -0.59 -7.20 -15.00
CA ALA A 290 -0.41 -6.90 -13.58
C ALA A 290 -1.03 -7.94 -12.64
N GLY A 291 -2.01 -8.72 -13.08
CA GLY A 291 -2.66 -9.76 -12.29
C GLY A 291 -3.58 -10.68 -13.07
N ASP A 292 -3.97 -11.79 -12.45
CA ASP A 292 -4.91 -12.76 -13.02
C ASP A 292 -6.37 -12.35 -12.82
N LEU A 293 -6.64 -11.72 -11.67
CA LEU A 293 -7.93 -11.15 -11.29
C LEU A 293 -7.73 -9.75 -10.71
N PHE A 294 -8.80 -8.96 -10.82
CA PHE A 294 -8.85 -7.63 -10.25
C PHE A 294 -10.07 -7.48 -9.37
N PHE A 295 -9.99 -6.57 -8.39
CA PHE A 295 -11.16 -6.09 -7.67
C PHE A 295 -11.22 -4.57 -7.74
N TYR A 296 -12.41 -4.02 -7.97
CA TYR A 296 -12.57 -2.57 -8.05
C TYR A 296 -12.44 -1.95 -6.68
N SER A 297 -11.44 -1.12 -6.54
CA SER A 297 -11.13 -0.39 -5.31
C SER A 297 -10.58 0.98 -5.69
N PRO A 298 -11.41 2.01 -5.72
CA PRO A 298 -10.96 3.36 -6.06
C PRO A 298 -9.90 3.85 -5.08
N ASP A 299 -9.07 4.76 -5.54
CA ASP A 299 -8.07 5.38 -4.69
C ASP A 299 -8.71 6.03 -3.47
N SER A 300 -8.43 5.47 -2.32
CA SER A 300 -8.88 6.00 -1.04
C SER A 300 -7.75 5.92 -0.02
N TYR A 301 -7.74 6.85 0.91
CA TYR A 301 -6.64 7.04 1.83
C TYR A 301 -7.14 7.36 3.23
N GLN A 302 -6.91 6.45 4.17
CA GLN A 302 -7.12 6.74 5.59
C GLN A 302 -5.98 7.63 6.09
N SER A 303 -6.27 8.90 6.25
CA SER A 303 -5.29 9.89 6.68
C SER A 303 -4.94 9.78 8.17
N ARG A 304 -3.73 10.20 8.54
CA ARG A 304 -3.33 10.29 9.97
C ARG A 304 -4.12 11.32 10.77
N MET A 305 -4.84 12.22 10.11
CA MET A 305 -5.76 13.13 10.79
C MET A 305 -7.08 12.47 11.17
N GLY A 306 -7.33 11.22 10.74
CA GLY A 306 -8.55 10.45 11.04
C GLY A 306 -9.70 10.73 10.08
N ALA A 307 -9.42 11.05 8.83
CA ALA A 307 -10.40 11.13 7.76
C ALA A 307 -10.08 10.12 6.67
N LEU A 308 -11.09 9.42 6.17
CA LEU A 308 -11.01 8.63 4.95
C LEU A 308 -11.28 9.56 3.77
N LEU A 309 -10.34 9.62 2.85
CA LEU A 309 -10.34 10.52 1.71
C LEU A 309 -10.33 9.71 0.42
N THR A 310 -11.12 10.17 -0.56
CA THR A 310 -11.14 9.60 -1.91
C THR A 310 -10.95 10.73 -2.93
N ALA A 311 -10.03 10.55 -3.86
CA ALA A 311 -9.83 11.52 -4.95
C ALA A 311 -11.06 11.57 -5.86
N GLN A 312 -11.47 12.78 -6.27
CA GLN A 312 -12.60 12.97 -7.17
C GLN A 312 -12.11 13.26 -8.60
N PRO A 313 -12.79 12.75 -9.64
CA PRO A 313 -12.41 13.00 -11.02
C PRO A 313 -12.34 14.48 -11.42
N GLN A 314 -13.20 15.30 -10.79
CA GLN A 314 -13.27 16.75 -11.02
C GLN A 314 -12.31 17.57 -10.13
N GLY A 315 -11.40 16.91 -9.43
CA GLY A 315 -10.52 17.51 -8.44
C GLY A 315 -11.11 17.62 -7.04
N GLY A 316 -10.24 17.73 -6.05
CA GLY A 316 -10.59 17.70 -4.64
C GLY A 316 -10.60 16.28 -4.05
N LEU A 317 -10.50 16.22 -2.72
CA LEU A 317 -10.56 14.97 -1.96
C LEU A 317 -11.85 14.93 -1.16
N LEU A 318 -12.72 13.98 -1.49
CA LEU A 318 -13.98 13.75 -0.76
C LEU A 318 -13.65 13.14 0.61
N VAL A 319 -14.19 13.70 1.66
CA VAL A 319 -14.22 13.11 3.00
C VAL A 319 -15.36 12.08 3.06
N GLU A 320 -15.02 10.78 3.02
CA GLU A 320 -16.02 9.71 3.10
C GLU A 320 -16.45 9.43 4.55
N SER A 321 -15.50 9.50 5.48
CA SER A 321 -15.76 9.32 6.90
C SER A 321 -14.76 10.06 7.76
N VAL A 322 -15.10 10.29 9.02
CA VAL A 322 -14.25 10.94 10.01
C VAL A 322 -14.29 10.13 11.30
N GLU A 323 -13.11 9.74 11.78
CA GLU A 323 -12.96 9.00 13.04
C GLU A 323 -13.34 9.89 14.25
N ARG A 324 -14.07 9.31 15.19
CA ARG A 324 -14.46 10.01 16.41
C ARG A 324 -13.23 10.47 17.20
N ALA A 325 -13.27 11.71 17.69
CA ALA A 325 -12.22 12.36 18.48
C ALA A 325 -10.87 12.56 17.73
N SER A 326 -10.81 12.31 16.44
CA SER A 326 -9.65 12.55 15.59
C SER A 326 -9.35 14.06 15.42
N ARG A 327 -8.21 14.37 14.78
CA ARG A 327 -7.88 15.75 14.37
C ARG A 327 -8.89 16.30 13.39
N ALA A 328 -9.30 15.49 12.41
CA ALA A 328 -10.32 15.83 11.43
C ALA A 328 -11.68 16.16 12.11
N ALA A 329 -12.09 15.34 13.09
CA ALA A 329 -13.31 15.62 13.86
C ALA A 329 -13.21 16.91 14.67
N LYS A 330 -12.07 17.18 15.31
CA LYS A 330 -11.84 18.43 16.08
C LYS A 330 -11.79 19.66 15.19
N ALA A 331 -11.28 19.52 13.96
CA ALA A 331 -11.29 20.56 12.93
C ALA A 331 -12.68 20.76 12.30
N GLY A 332 -13.69 19.98 12.68
CA GLY A 332 -15.06 20.10 12.20
C GLY A 332 -15.29 19.53 10.80
N LEU A 333 -14.38 18.71 10.28
CA LEU A 333 -14.60 17.97 9.04
C LEU A 333 -15.71 16.94 9.20
N ARG A 334 -16.49 16.72 8.13
CA ARG A 334 -17.64 15.80 8.11
C ARG A 334 -17.65 14.99 6.83
N PRO A 335 -18.29 13.82 6.81
CA PRO A 335 -18.57 13.11 5.58
C PRO A 335 -19.33 14.00 4.58
N GLY A 336 -18.93 13.95 3.31
CA GLY A 336 -19.45 14.80 2.23
C GLY A 336 -18.70 16.12 2.01
N ASP A 337 -17.78 16.51 2.90
CA ASP A 337 -16.86 17.62 2.64
C ASP A 337 -15.92 17.29 1.48
N VAL A 338 -15.52 18.30 0.71
CA VAL A 338 -14.51 18.18 -0.32
C VAL A 338 -13.34 19.10 0.04
N LEU A 339 -12.19 18.54 0.30
CA LEU A 339 -10.94 19.26 0.51
C LEU A 339 -10.41 19.71 -0.86
N ILE A 340 -10.39 21.01 -1.13
CA ILE A 340 -10.01 21.55 -2.44
C ILE A 340 -8.57 22.10 -2.46
N GLU A 341 -8.06 22.49 -1.31
CA GLU A 341 -6.69 23.00 -1.14
C GLU A 341 -6.16 22.62 0.24
N ALA A 342 -4.85 22.43 0.36
CA ALA A 342 -4.15 22.22 1.62
C ALA A 342 -2.92 23.15 1.68
N SER A 343 -2.90 24.12 2.60
CA SER A 343 -1.79 25.06 2.83
C SER A 343 -1.22 25.65 1.54
N GLY A 344 -2.11 26.12 0.63
CA GLY A 344 -1.75 26.74 -0.64
C GLY A 344 -1.44 25.74 -1.78
N VAL A 345 -1.66 24.43 -1.58
CA VAL A 345 -1.51 23.40 -2.60
C VAL A 345 -2.89 22.92 -3.04
N SER A 346 -3.22 23.02 -4.33
CA SER A 346 -4.47 22.48 -4.89
C SER A 346 -4.51 20.95 -4.75
N LEU A 347 -5.63 20.41 -4.28
CA LEU A 347 -5.80 18.98 -4.03
C LEU A 347 -6.46 18.30 -5.23
N GLU A 348 -5.67 17.90 -6.20
CA GLU A 348 -6.15 17.17 -7.38
C GLU A 348 -6.02 15.65 -7.20
N SER A 349 -5.17 15.21 -6.26
CA SER A 349 -4.86 13.81 -6.00
C SER A 349 -4.43 13.59 -4.54
N LEU A 350 -4.33 12.34 -4.13
CA LEU A 350 -3.74 11.99 -2.84
C LEU A 350 -2.24 12.36 -2.75
N MET A 351 -1.55 12.41 -3.91
CA MET A 351 -0.16 12.85 -3.97
C MET A 351 -0.04 14.34 -3.65
N SER A 352 -0.94 15.19 -4.14
CA SER A 352 -0.93 16.63 -3.81
C SER A 352 -1.16 16.87 -2.30
N LEU A 353 -1.96 16.04 -1.63
CA LEU A 353 -2.09 16.07 -0.18
C LEU A 353 -0.79 15.67 0.53
N HIS A 354 -0.09 14.65 0.02
CA HIS A 354 1.20 14.25 0.56
C HIS A 354 2.24 15.39 0.44
N MET A 355 2.31 16.05 -0.70
CA MET A 355 3.19 17.20 -0.93
C MET A 355 2.86 18.38 0.00
N ALA A 356 1.57 18.70 0.16
CA ALA A 356 1.13 19.74 1.10
C ALA A 356 1.53 19.39 2.53
N GLY A 357 1.32 18.13 2.94
CA GLY A 357 1.69 17.63 4.27
C GLY A 357 3.20 17.71 4.52
N LYS A 358 4.03 17.34 3.52
CA LYS A 358 5.49 17.46 3.61
C LYS A 358 5.92 18.92 3.75
N LYS A 359 5.40 19.82 2.91
CA LYS A 359 5.71 21.26 2.93
C LYS A 359 5.49 21.87 4.32
N VAL A 360 4.33 21.65 4.94
CA VAL A 360 4.04 22.21 6.27
C VAL A 360 4.81 21.53 7.40
N HIS A 361 5.10 20.23 7.25
CA HIS A 361 5.92 19.49 8.21
C HIS A 361 7.36 20.04 8.23
N ASP A 362 7.95 20.26 7.07
CA ASP A 362 9.32 20.79 6.94
C ASP A 362 9.41 22.24 7.41
N ALA A 363 8.32 23.02 7.29
CA ALA A 363 8.21 24.39 7.78
C ALA A 363 7.79 24.51 9.25
N ASP A 364 7.49 23.41 9.94
CA ASP A 364 6.90 23.37 11.30
C ASP A 364 5.57 24.17 11.40
N GLU A 365 4.78 24.17 10.32
CA GLU A 365 3.51 24.88 10.23
C GLU A 365 2.31 23.94 10.40
N PRO A 366 1.10 24.45 10.76
CA PRO A 366 -0.10 23.65 10.78
C PRO A 366 -0.59 23.33 9.36
N LEU A 367 -1.25 22.19 9.20
CA LEU A 367 -1.93 21.84 7.95
C LEU A 367 -3.33 22.44 7.94
N VAL A 368 -3.56 23.37 7.01
CA VAL A 368 -4.79 24.14 6.86
C VAL A 368 -5.47 23.75 5.57
N PHE A 369 -6.79 23.43 5.63
CA PHE A 369 -7.58 23.06 4.47
C PHE A 369 -8.56 24.16 4.07
N THR A 370 -8.68 24.39 2.76
CA THR A 370 -9.87 25.02 2.17
C THR A 370 -10.84 23.89 1.84
N VAL A 371 -12.05 23.99 2.41
CA VAL A 371 -13.07 22.93 2.40
C VAL A 371 -14.33 23.45 1.72
N ARG A 372 -14.88 22.66 0.80
CA ARG A 372 -16.19 22.89 0.23
C ARG A 372 -17.21 21.93 0.88
N ARG A 373 -18.26 22.49 1.47
CA ARG A 373 -19.42 21.77 2.03
C ARG A 373 -20.71 22.25 1.36
N GLY A 374 -21.21 21.48 0.42
CA GLY A 374 -22.28 21.94 -0.48
C GLY A 374 -21.81 23.17 -1.27
N GLU A 375 -22.50 24.30 -1.11
CA GLU A 375 -22.16 25.59 -1.74
C GLU A 375 -21.23 26.48 -0.88
N THR A 376 -20.95 26.07 0.36
CA THR A 376 -20.16 26.86 1.30
C THR A 376 -18.68 26.46 1.21
N ILE A 377 -17.80 27.48 1.15
CA ILE A 377 -16.34 27.30 1.27
C ILE A 377 -15.90 27.90 2.59
N PHE A 378 -15.09 27.16 3.33
CA PHE A 378 -14.50 27.62 4.59
C PHE A 378 -13.09 27.06 4.76
N ILE A 379 -12.35 27.65 5.71
CA ILE A 379 -10.99 27.22 6.05
C ILE A 379 -11.02 26.52 7.41
N THR A 380 -10.26 25.44 7.55
CA THR A 380 -10.10 24.74 8.82
C THR A 380 -8.67 24.27 9.03
N ASP A 381 -8.23 24.25 10.27
CA ASP A 381 -6.88 23.86 10.71
C ASP A 381 -6.95 22.51 11.42
N VAL A 382 -6.14 21.54 10.98
CA VAL A 382 -6.00 20.21 11.61
C VAL A 382 -4.75 20.11 12.50
N GLY A 383 -4.00 21.20 12.66
CA GLY A 383 -2.82 21.30 13.49
C GLY A 383 -1.54 20.78 12.83
N LYS A 384 -0.43 20.88 13.57
CA LYS A 384 0.89 20.43 13.11
C LYS A 384 0.95 18.92 12.94
N LEU A 385 1.54 18.47 11.83
CA LEU A 385 1.77 17.05 11.55
C LEU A 385 2.90 16.49 12.41
N GLY A 386 2.82 15.19 12.73
CA GLY A 386 3.87 14.50 13.49
C GLY A 386 3.84 14.74 15.00
N VAL A 387 3.07 15.69 15.50
CA VAL A 387 2.90 15.93 16.94
C VAL A 387 1.79 15.00 17.46
N PRO A 388 2.02 14.17 18.52
CA PRO A 388 0.96 13.39 19.12
C PRO A 388 -0.13 14.32 19.66
N MET A 389 -1.40 13.96 19.48
CA MET A 389 -2.48 14.66 20.18
C MET A 389 -2.30 14.43 21.69
N ALA A 390 -2.33 15.51 22.49
CA ALA A 390 -2.30 15.38 23.94
C ALA A 390 -3.38 14.39 24.38
N LYS A 391 -2.98 13.30 25.05
CA LYS A 391 -3.93 12.38 25.68
C LYS A 391 -4.72 13.22 26.68
N LYS A 392 -6.07 13.14 26.62
CA LYS A 392 -6.91 13.69 27.67
C LYS A 392 -6.39 13.12 28.99
N PRO A 393 -6.11 13.92 30.03
CA PRO A 393 -5.70 13.38 31.32
C PRO A 393 -6.74 12.34 31.73
N ALA A 394 -6.28 11.16 32.13
CA ALA A 394 -7.14 10.16 32.73
C ALA A 394 -7.89 10.86 33.87
N LYS A 395 -9.22 10.74 33.92
CA LYS A 395 -9.99 11.22 35.07
C LYS A 395 -9.34 10.68 36.33
N SER A 396 -8.92 11.56 37.19
CA SER A 396 -8.33 11.17 38.47
C SER A 396 -9.31 10.25 39.21
N ALA A 397 -8.78 9.23 39.87
CA ALA A 397 -9.58 8.26 40.61
C ALA A 397 -10.43 8.87 41.73
N GLU A 398 -10.31 10.19 41.98
CA GLU A 398 -11.13 10.94 42.93
C GLU A 398 -12.52 11.31 42.40
N GLU A 399 -12.70 11.58 41.10
CA GLU A 399 -14.02 11.90 40.56
C GLU A 399 -14.96 10.69 40.40
N ALA A 400 -14.45 9.46 40.61
CA ALA A 400 -15.24 8.23 40.56
C ALA A 400 -15.89 7.87 41.89
N LYS A 401 -15.62 8.61 42.99
CA LYS A 401 -16.17 8.36 44.33
C LYS A 401 -17.34 9.28 44.73
N GLU A 402 -17.53 10.42 44.04
CA GLU A 402 -18.64 11.35 44.35
C GLU A 402 -19.96 11.06 43.63
N GLY A 403 -20.08 10.00 42.89
CA GLY A 403 -21.32 9.60 42.18
C GLY A 403 -22.05 8.42 42.80
N LYS A 404 -21.78 8.06 44.05
CA LYS A 404 -22.48 7.02 44.81
C LYS A 404 -22.68 7.46 46.28
N GLU A 405 -23.48 8.45 46.47
CA GLU A 405 -24.26 8.70 47.70
C GLU A 405 -25.67 9.15 47.29
#